data_7d1ceb9bea9e9767b7ec636b1e9d32ca
#
_entry.id   7d1ceb9bea9e9767b7ec636b1e9d32ca
#
_cell.length_a   1.000
_cell.length_b   1.000
_cell.length_c   1.000
_cell.angle_alpha   90.00
_cell.angle_beta   90.00
_cell.angle_gamma   90.00
#
_symmetry.space_group_name_H-M   'P 1'
#
loop_
_entity.id
_entity.type
_entity.pdbx_description
1 polymer ?
#
loop_
_entity_poly.entity_id
_entity_poly.type
_entity_poly.pdbx_seq_one_letter_code
_entity_poly.pdbx_strand_id
1 'polypeptide(L)'
;MEINNLISENKINEALNHCLKNNLNNLGSLIQKVSGITEEPPISKKIRILLTCNWSDSKSICDLWNRMSKNNDYSWDKIQIVWEEPCDYYCIINKPFDDNLKYIPEKTIVFRMEPNMETNTFIWGDFWSKPNEQDFKFVGFHEKHFNNNEWHLSKNYSQLSSEPIIKNNDLSFTLSTILSSKYTDPGHIKRIDFMKFFENKGCLDVHVYGQNKFLWKNYKGSLPPHKKDDSLFPYKYSFNVENFSIKNYYTEKLIDGILSETLVFYSGCSNIKDYIDERAFVYLELKNFENDYEIIKSAIMNDLWSERIEYIREAKKKILNELQFFPRLEKIVCS
;
A
#
# COMPACT_ATOMS: atom_id res chain seq x y z
N MET A 1 1.00 11.01 -38.88
CA MET A 1 1.82 10.62 -40.04
C MET A 1 2.07 9.11 -40.05
N GLU A 2 2.45 8.51 -38.97
CA GLU A 2 2.80 7.07 -38.86
C GLU A 2 1.62 6.12 -39.10
N ILE A 3 0.43 6.39 -38.54
CA ILE A 3 -0.77 5.56 -38.70
C ILE A 3 -1.22 5.52 -40.18
N ASN A 4 -1.21 6.65 -40.86
CA ASN A 4 -1.62 6.71 -42.26
C ASN A 4 -0.69 5.90 -43.18
N ASN A 5 0.60 5.86 -42.86
CA ASN A 5 1.57 5.02 -43.60
C ASN A 5 1.32 3.53 -43.36
N LEU A 6 1.04 3.12 -42.12
CA LEU A 6 0.73 1.73 -41.78
C LEU A 6 -0.56 1.25 -42.46
N ILE A 7 -1.58 2.12 -42.58
CA ILE A 7 -2.82 1.80 -43.25
C ILE A 7 -2.57 1.65 -44.77
N SER A 8 -1.80 2.56 -45.38
CA SER A 8 -1.48 2.52 -46.80
C SER A 8 -0.62 1.30 -47.19
N GLU A 9 0.18 0.78 -46.25
CA GLU A 9 0.99 -0.42 -46.41
C GLU A 9 0.23 -1.72 -46.05
N ASN A 10 -1.07 -1.63 -45.76
CA ASN A 10 -1.92 -2.74 -45.31
C ASN A 10 -1.47 -3.42 -43.98
N LYS A 11 -0.77 -2.69 -43.12
CA LYS A 11 -0.27 -3.15 -41.82
C LYS A 11 -1.25 -2.81 -40.68
N ILE A 12 -2.47 -3.29 -40.80
CA ILE A 12 -3.61 -2.91 -39.97
C ILE A 12 -3.35 -3.25 -38.51
N ASN A 13 -2.77 -4.42 -38.21
CA ASN A 13 -2.46 -4.81 -36.82
C ASN A 13 -1.41 -3.90 -36.16
N GLU A 14 -0.43 -3.41 -36.90
CA GLU A 14 0.56 -2.45 -36.39
C GLU A 14 -0.08 -1.08 -36.15
N ALA A 15 -1.00 -0.65 -37.01
CA ALA A 15 -1.76 0.57 -36.86
C ALA A 15 -2.68 0.50 -35.59
N LEU A 16 -3.36 -0.62 -35.39
CA LEU A 16 -4.17 -0.86 -34.20
C LEU A 16 -3.33 -0.85 -32.89
N ASN A 17 -2.18 -1.52 -32.88
CA ASN A 17 -1.25 -1.52 -31.77
C ASN A 17 -0.72 -0.11 -31.46
N HIS A 18 -0.46 0.69 -32.48
CA HIS A 18 -0.06 2.08 -32.32
C HIS A 18 -1.19 2.92 -31.68
N CYS A 19 -2.45 2.73 -32.11
CA CYS A 19 -3.60 3.39 -31.51
C CYS A 19 -3.78 3.02 -30.03
N LEU A 20 -3.64 1.75 -29.68
CA LEU A 20 -3.73 1.27 -28.29
C LEU A 20 -2.63 1.86 -27.40
N LYS A 21 -1.38 1.85 -27.88
CA LYS A 21 -0.25 2.45 -27.14
C LYS A 21 -0.41 3.93 -26.83
N ASN A 22 -1.11 4.66 -27.69
CA ASN A 22 -1.25 6.11 -27.58
C ASN A 22 -2.65 6.55 -27.10
N ASN A 23 -3.47 5.64 -26.57
CA ASN A 23 -4.85 5.90 -26.13
C ASN A 23 -5.76 6.52 -27.22
N LEU A 24 -5.53 6.19 -28.48
CA LEU A 24 -6.30 6.67 -29.61
C LEU A 24 -7.50 5.75 -29.93
N ASN A 25 -8.31 5.44 -28.91
CA ASN A 25 -9.38 4.44 -28.99
C ASN A 25 -10.39 4.71 -30.11
N ASN A 26 -10.77 5.96 -30.33
CA ASN A 26 -11.70 6.32 -31.39
C ASN A 26 -11.13 6.04 -32.79
N LEU A 27 -9.85 6.26 -32.98
CA LEU A 27 -9.16 6.01 -34.24
C LEU A 27 -8.94 4.51 -34.45
N GLY A 28 -8.60 3.77 -33.40
CA GLY A 28 -8.50 2.31 -33.43
C GLY A 28 -9.82 1.65 -33.83
N SER A 29 -10.95 2.07 -33.27
CA SER A 29 -12.29 1.58 -33.61
C SER A 29 -12.67 1.89 -35.09
N LEU A 30 -12.24 3.03 -35.59
CA LEU A 30 -12.47 3.40 -36.99
C LEU A 30 -11.67 2.52 -37.96
N ILE A 31 -10.40 2.25 -37.66
CA ILE A 31 -9.53 1.36 -38.40
C ILE A 31 -10.12 -0.05 -38.47
N GLN A 32 -10.61 -0.58 -37.33
CA GLN A 32 -11.28 -1.88 -37.29
C GLN A 32 -12.52 -1.94 -38.17
N LYS A 33 -13.38 -0.92 -38.13
CA LYS A 33 -14.58 -0.85 -39.01
C LYS A 33 -14.25 -0.79 -40.47
N VAL A 34 -13.23 -0.03 -40.87
CA VAL A 34 -12.83 0.13 -42.27
C VAL A 34 -12.11 -1.10 -42.83
N SER A 35 -11.35 -1.81 -41.99
CA SER A 35 -10.61 -3.01 -42.37
C SER A 35 -11.46 -4.29 -42.43
N GLY A 36 -12.70 -4.26 -41.93
CA GLY A 36 -13.55 -5.44 -41.85
C GLY A 36 -13.08 -6.49 -40.84
N ILE A 37 -12.08 -6.18 -40.02
CA ILE A 37 -11.60 -7.06 -38.93
C ILE A 37 -12.64 -6.99 -37.82
N THR A 38 -13.47 -8.04 -37.71
CA THR A 38 -14.51 -8.15 -36.69
C THR A 38 -14.04 -8.86 -35.42
N GLU A 39 -12.86 -9.45 -35.42
CA GLU A 39 -12.27 -10.05 -34.22
C GLU A 39 -11.56 -8.97 -33.39
N GLU A 40 -12.16 -8.63 -32.27
CA GLU A 40 -11.38 -8.03 -31.18
C GLU A 40 -10.19 -8.95 -30.89
N PRO A 41 -8.95 -8.41 -30.68
CA PRO A 41 -7.85 -9.25 -30.23
C PRO A 41 -8.36 -10.01 -29.01
N PRO A 42 -8.14 -11.33 -28.88
CA PRO A 42 -8.69 -12.11 -27.80
C PRO A 42 -8.29 -11.43 -26.50
N ILE A 43 -9.28 -10.84 -25.82
CA ILE A 43 -9.10 -10.32 -24.48
C ILE A 43 -8.61 -11.52 -23.70
N SER A 44 -7.32 -11.56 -23.37
CA SER A 44 -6.76 -12.68 -22.64
C SER A 44 -7.58 -12.80 -21.36
N LYS A 45 -8.31 -13.89 -21.20
CA LYS A 45 -9.23 -14.12 -20.09
C LYS A 45 -8.44 -13.94 -18.80
N LYS A 46 -8.73 -12.88 -18.04
CA LYS A 46 -8.05 -12.62 -16.79
C LYS A 46 -8.34 -13.76 -15.80
N ILE A 47 -7.35 -14.09 -15.00
CA ILE A 47 -7.48 -15.04 -13.90
C ILE A 47 -8.37 -14.38 -12.83
N ARG A 48 -9.51 -14.97 -12.54
CA ARG A 48 -10.49 -14.46 -11.58
C ARG A 48 -10.16 -14.95 -10.18
N ILE A 49 -10.01 -14.01 -9.23
CA ILE A 49 -9.61 -14.31 -7.86
C ILE A 49 -10.69 -13.80 -6.91
N LEU A 50 -11.38 -14.69 -6.23
CA LEU A 50 -12.38 -14.33 -5.23
C LEU A 50 -11.67 -13.80 -3.99
N LEU A 51 -11.93 -12.54 -3.64
CA LEU A 51 -11.36 -11.87 -2.49
C LEU A 51 -12.34 -11.87 -1.31
N THR A 52 -11.89 -12.30 -0.14
CA THR A 52 -12.67 -12.28 1.10
C THR A 52 -11.81 -11.96 2.30
N CYS A 53 -12.41 -11.43 3.37
CA CYS A 53 -11.74 -11.08 4.62
C CYS A 53 -12.69 -11.27 5.81
N ASN A 54 -12.19 -11.16 7.03
CA ASN A 54 -12.99 -11.41 8.24
C ASN A 54 -13.70 -10.18 8.83
N TRP A 55 -13.56 -9.01 8.23
CA TRP A 55 -14.16 -7.77 8.75
C TRP A 55 -15.15 -7.10 7.80
N SER A 56 -15.33 -7.63 6.60
CA SER A 56 -16.20 -7.07 5.58
C SER A 56 -16.62 -8.16 4.60
N ASP A 57 -17.79 -8.01 4.00
CA ASP A 57 -18.21 -8.87 2.90
C ASP A 57 -17.28 -8.70 1.68
N SER A 58 -17.27 -9.72 0.80
CA SER A 58 -16.37 -9.79 -0.35
C SER A 58 -16.56 -8.63 -1.33
N LYS A 59 -17.79 -8.15 -1.53
CA LYS A 59 -18.05 -7.01 -2.44
C LYS A 59 -17.44 -5.73 -1.88
N SER A 60 -17.69 -5.46 -0.61
CA SER A 60 -17.18 -4.25 0.08
C SER A 60 -15.66 -4.19 0.11
N ILE A 61 -14.97 -5.32 0.36
CA ILE A 61 -13.50 -5.33 0.32
C ILE A 61 -12.95 -5.17 -1.10
N CYS A 62 -13.59 -5.77 -2.10
CA CYS A 62 -13.23 -5.55 -3.50
C CYS A 62 -13.38 -4.08 -3.90
N ASP A 63 -14.49 -3.44 -3.55
CA ASP A 63 -14.73 -2.02 -3.83
C ASP A 63 -13.68 -1.12 -3.14
N LEU A 64 -13.38 -1.41 -1.88
CA LEU A 64 -12.36 -0.68 -1.14
C LEU A 64 -10.97 -0.80 -1.78
N TRP A 65 -10.56 -2.01 -2.17
CA TRP A 65 -9.22 -2.26 -2.71
C TRP A 65 -9.12 -1.98 -4.20
N ASN A 66 -10.24 -1.81 -4.90
CA ASN A 66 -10.26 -1.42 -6.32
C ASN A 66 -9.43 -0.16 -6.61
N ARG A 67 -9.34 0.78 -5.67
CA ARG A 67 -8.49 1.98 -5.78
C ARG A 67 -7.00 1.68 -6.01
N MET A 68 -6.54 0.46 -5.69
CA MET A 68 -5.17 0.00 -5.90
C MET A 68 -4.96 -0.62 -7.29
N SER A 69 -6.03 -0.91 -8.04
CA SER A 69 -5.94 -1.39 -9.42
C SER A 69 -5.54 -0.27 -10.38
N LYS A 70 -4.87 -0.60 -11.48
CA LYS A 70 -4.34 0.39 -12.44
C LYS A 70 -5.40 1.34 -12.98
N ASN A 71 -6.55 0.79 -13.35
CA ASN A 71 -7.62 1.50 -14.05
C ASN A 71 -8.88 1.67 -13.19
N ASN A 72 -8.81 1.35 -11.91
CA ASN A 72 -9.98 1.32 -11.02
C ASN A 72 -11.10 0.40 -11.54
N ASP A 73 -10.71 -0.77 -12.09
CA ASP A 73 -11.53 -1.77 -12.77
C ASP A 73 -11.43 -3.16 -12.14
N TYR A 74 -11.01 -3.25 -10.87
CA TYR A 74 -10.79 -4.47 -10.10
C TYR A 74 -9.69 -5.37 -10.67
N SER A 75 -8.88 -4.90 -11.61
CA SER A 75 -7.94 -5.73 -12.33
C SER A 75 -6.50 -5.21 -12.29
N TRP A 76 -5.60 -6.12 -12.53
CA TRP A 76 -4.20 -5.88 -12.84
C TRP A 76 -3.87 -6.68 -14.11
N ASP A 77 -2.77 -6.55 -14.70
CA ASP A 77 -2.44 -7.07 -16.03
C ASP A 77 -3.15 -8.40 -16.37
N LYS A 78 -2.86 -9.49 -15.68
CA LYS A 78 -3.41 -10.83 -15.95
C LYS A 78 -4.51 -11.27 -14.99
N ILE A 79 -4.76 -10.54 -13.91
CA ILE A 79 -5.69 -10.92 -12.85
C ILE A 79 -6.85 -9.94 -12.71
N GLN A 80 -7.94 -10.45 -12.13
CA GLN A 80 -9.09 -9.65 -11.70
C GLN A 80 -9.60 -10.17 -10.36
N ILE A 81 -9.77 -9.29 -9.36
CA ILE A 81 -10.48 -9.65 -8.13
C ILE A 81 -11.98 -9.64 -8.36
N VAL A 82 -12.66 -10.61 -7.76
CA VAL A 82 -14.10 -10.78 -7.82
C VAL A 82 -14.65 -11.07 -6.43
N TRP A 83 -15.93 -10.85 -6.23
CA TRP A 83 -16.61 -11.06 -4.94
C TRP A 83 -17.54 -12.26 -4.90
N GLU A 84 -17.71 -12.94 -6.05
CA GLU A 84 -18.55 -14.12 -6.20
C GLU A 84 -17.97 -15.09 -7.25
N GLU A 85 -18.40 -16.34 -7.18
CA GLU A 85 -18.06 -17.35 -8.17
C GLU A 85 -18.76 -17.11 -9.54
N PRO A 86 -18.22 -17.63 -10.64
CA PRO A 86 -17.07 -18.52 -10.68
C PRO A 86 -15.73 -17.77 -10.54
N CYS A 87 -14.75 -18.43 -9.90
CA CYS A 87 -13.38 -17.93 -9.76
C CYS A 87 -12.36 -19.04 -10.08
N ASP A 88 -11.13 -18.62 -10.38
CA ASP A 88 -10.01 -19.53 -10.64
C ASP A 88 -9.19 -19.80 -9.36
N TYR A 89 -9.11 -18.79 -8.47
CA TYR A 89 -8.42 -18.80 -7.18
C TYR A 89 -9.23 -18.11 -6.10
N TYR A 90 -8.92 -18.43 -4.84
CA TYR A 90 -9.41 -17.75 -3.65
C TYR A 90 -8.28 -16.97 -2.99
N CYS A 91 -8.51 -15.73 -2.60
CA CYS A 91 -7.62 -14.90 -1.80
C CYS A 91 -8.31 -14.56 -0.49
N ILE A 92 -7.80 -15.09 0.60
CA ILE A 92 -8.37 -14.93 1.94
C ILE A 92 -7.46 -14.02 2.75
N ILE A 93 -8.00 -12.92 3.25
CA ILE A 93 -7.28 -12.00 4.14
C ILE A 93 -7.67 -12.35 5.58
N ASN A 94 -6.72 -12.84 6.36
CA ASN A 94 -6.85 -13.42 7.69
C ASN A 94 -7.73 -14.69 7.69
N LYS A 95 -9.04 -14.53 7.59
CA LYS A 95 -10.03 -15.62 7.43
C LYS A 95 -11.20 -15.17 6.55
N PRO A 96 -12.04 -16.09 6.03
CA PRO A 96 -13.23 -15.72 5.25
C PRO A 96 -14.24 -14.96 6.12
N PHE A 97 -15.06 -14.14 5.48
CA PHE A 97 -16.21 -13.49 6.12
C PHE A 97 -17.26 -14.52 6.52
N ASP A 98 -17.56 -15.45 5.60
CA ASP A 98 -18.45 -16.58 5.84
C ASP A 98 -17.61 -17.84 6.13
N ASP A 99 -17.76 -18.40 7.32
CA ASP A 99 -17.06 -19.61 7.74
C ASP A 99 -17.52 -20.87 6.95
N ASN A 100 -18.64 -20.78 6.21
CA ASN A 100 -19.14 -21.83 5.32
C ASN A 100 -18.60 -21.72 3.89
N LEU A 101 -17.74 -20.76 3.57
CA LEU A 101 -17.15 -20.60 2.25
C LEU A 101 -16.45 -21.91 1.85
N LYS A 102 -16.93 -22.50 0.75
CA LYS A 102 -16.27 -23.65 0.14
C LYS A 102 -15.15 -23.14 -0.76
N TYR A 103 -13.91 -23.48 -0.41
CA TYR A 103 -12.73 -23.12 -1.18
C TYR A 103 -11.89 -24.37 -1.48
N ILE A 104 -11.03 -24.25 -2.48
CA ILE A 104 -10.12 -25.32 -2.90
C ILE A 104 -8.74 -24.99 -2.36
N PRO A 105 -8.18 -25.75 -1.38
CA PRO A 105 -6.91 -25.40 -0.72
C PRO A 105 -5.76 -25.10 -1.70
N GLU A 106 -5.56 -25.94 -2.73
CA GLU A 106 -4.49 -25.80 -3.70
C GLU A 106 -4.62 -24.57 -4.60
N LYS A 107 -5.79 -23.93 -4.60
CA LYS A 107 -6.09 -22.68 -5.30
C LYS A 107 -6.29 -21.51 -4.35
N THR A 108 -5.96 -21.69 -3.08
CA THR A 108 -6.20 -20.68 -2.05
C THR A 108 -4.91 -19.99 -1.64
N ILE A 109 -4.97 -18.66 -1.57
CA ILE A 109 -3.91 -17.79 -1.11
C ILE A 109 -4.40 -17.17 0.18
N VAL A 110 -3.59 -17.24 1.24
CA VAL A 110 -3.93 -16.65 2.55
C VAL A 110 -2.94 -15.55 2.88
N PHE A 111 -3.43 -14.32 3.07
CA PHE A 111 -2.67 -13.22 3.62
C PHE A 111 -3.06 -12.99 5.08
N ARG A 112 -2.08 -12.96 5.97
CA ARG A 112 -2.26 -12.58 7.37
C ARG A 112 -1.79 -11.15 7.56
N MET A 113 -2.62 -10.30 8.14
CA MET A 113 -2.31 -8.88 8.31
C MET A 113 -1.53 -8.57 9.58
N GLU A 114 -1.62 -9.43 10.59
CA GLU A 114 -0.90 -9.26 11.86
C GLU A 114 -0.03 -10.48 12.15
N PRO A 115 1.14 -10.27 12.76
CA PRO A 115 2.01 -11.37 13.12
C PRO A 115 1.39 -12.22 14.24
N ASN A 116 1.65 -13.52 14.21
CA ASN A 116 1.34 -14.42 15.31
C ASN A 116 2.40 -14.23 16.41
N MET A 117 2.02 -13.61 17.52
CA MET A 117 2.90 -13.35 18.65
C MET A 117 2.33 -14.02 19.90
N GLU A 118 3.16 -14.75 20.65
CA GLU A 118 2.76 -15.40 21.89
C GLU A 118 2.21 -14.42 22.95
N THR A 119 2.64 -13.16 22.87
CA THR A 119 2.20 -12.10 23.77
C THR A 119 0.88 -11.45 23.38
N ASN A 120 0.36 -11.74 22.19
CA ASN A 120 -0.92 -11.19 21.74
C ASN A 120 -2.06 -11.96 22.39
N THR A 121 -2.89 -11.26 23.13
CA THR A 121 -4.14 -11.81 23.67
C THR A 121 -5.18 -12.03 22.58
N PHE A 122 -4.97 -11.47 21.40
CA PHE A 122 -5.84 -11.58 20.24
C PHE A 122 -5.02 -11.82 18.99
N ILE A 123 -5.11 -13.02 18.43
CA ILE A 123 -4.38 -13.43 17.24
C ILE A 123 -5.34 -13.42 16.04
N TRP A 124 -5.05 -12.56 15.06
CA TRP A 124 -5.84 -12.48 13.85
C TRP A 124 -5.79 -13.80 13.08
N GLY A 125 -6.95 -14.31 12.71
CA GLY A 125 -7.08 -15.54 11.93
C GLY A 125 -7.05 -16.84 12.75
N ASP A 126 -6.74 -16.81 14.03
CA ASP A 126 -6.69 -18.01 14.88
C ASP A 126 -8.06 -18.65 15.15
N PHE A 127 -9.12 -17.85 15.01
CA PHE A 127 -10.49 -18.36 15.15
C PHE A 127 -10.97 -19.14 13.91
N TRP A 128 -10.21 -19.11 12.85
CA TRP A 128 -10.56 -19.81 11.64
C TRP A 128 -10.11 -21.27 11.72
N SER A 129 -11.08 -22.18 11.82
CA SER A 129 -10.85 -23.61 11.70
C SER A 129 -10.56 -23.94 10.23
N LYS A 130 -9.30 -23.92 9.86
CA LYS A 130 -8.82 -24.13 8.49
C LYS A 130 -8.20 -25.51 8.35
N PRO A 131 -8.16 -26.09 7.13
CA PRO A 131 -7.31 -27.23 6.82
C PRO A 131 -5.84 -26.94 7.07
N ASN A 132 -4.99 -27.95 6.94
CA ASN A 132 -3.55 -27.79 7.07
C ASN A 132 -3.04 -26.68 6.15
N GLU A 133 -2.29 -25.72 6.69
CA GLU A 133 -1.74 -24.59 5.91
C GLU A 133 -0.83 -25.03 4.75
N GLN A 134 -0.25 -26.22 4.82
CA GLN A 134 0.55 -26.79 3.74
C GLN A 134 -0.24 -27.04 2.46
N ASP A 135 -1.55 -27.20 2.58
CA ASP A 135 -2.45 -27.43 1.44
C ASP A 135 -2.76 -26.15 0.66
N PHE A 136 -2.48 -24.97 1.23
CA PHE A 136 -2.67 -23.71 0.54
C PHE A 136 -1.54 -23.41 -0.44
N LYS A 137 -1.89 -22.84 -1.59
CA LYS A 137 -0.90 -22.40 -2.60
C LYS A 137 0.12 -21.41 -2.00
N PHE A 138 -0.36 -20.52 -1.14
CA PHE A 138 0.47 -19.52 -0.48
C PHE A 138 -0.16 -19.09 0.84
N VAL A 139 0.65 -19.09 1.88
CA VAL A 139 0.30 -18.44 3.15
C VAL A 139 1.23 -17.27 3.35
N GLY A 140 0.74 -16.06 3.07
CA GLY A 140 1.49 -14.82 3.21
C GLY A 140 1.53 -14.39 4.67
N PHE A 141 2.73 -14.30 5.20
CA PHE A 141 3.00 -13.88 6.55
C PHE A 141 4.34 -13.15 6.62
N HIS A 142 4.62 -12.49 7.74
CA HIS A 142 5.83 -11.70 7.96
C HIS A 142 7.17 -12.45 7.77
N GLU A 143 7.16 -13.75 7.58
CA GLU A 143 8.39 -14.53 7.38
C GLU A 143 8.99 -14.38 5.98
N LYS A 144 8.15 -14.34 4.94
CA LYS A 144 8.60 -14.31 3.54
C LYS A 144 8.05 -13.15 2.74
N HIS A 145 6.86 -12.67 3.09
CA HIS A 145 6.18 -11.61 2.40
C HIS A 145 5.56 -10.69 3.46
N PHE A 146 5.53 -9.41 3.21
CA PHE A 146 4.78 -8.55 4.08
C PHE A 146 3.27 -8.80 3.89
N ASN A 147 2.50 -8.63 4.93
CA ASN A 147 1.14 -9.08 5.02
C ASN A 147 0.11 -7.97 4.78
N ASN A 148 0.42 -6.72 5.05
CA ASN A 148 -0.49 -5.61 4.82
C ASN A 148 -0.03 -4.82 3.59
N ASN A 149 -0.77 -4.96 2.50
CA ASN A 149 -0.44 -4.45 1.18
C ASN A 149 -1.33 -3.28 0.74
N GLU A 150 -2.18 -2.78 1.61
CA GLU A 150 -3.06 -1.65 1.33
C GLU A 150 -2.43 -0.32 1.74
N TRP A 151 -3.02 0.77 1.25
CA TRP A 151 -2.76 2.12 1.76
C TRP A 151 -4.04 2.79 2.25
N HIS A 152 -3.89 3.73 3.18
CA HIS A 152 -5.00 4.45 3.80
C HIS A 152 -5.11 5.91 3.34
N LEU A 153 -4.66 6.20 2.13
CA LEU A 153 -4.80 7.49 1.46
C LEU A 153 -6.09 7.51 0.62
N SER A 154 -6.65 8.67 0.34
CA SER A 154 -7.83 8.81 -0.50
C SER A 154 -7.55 8.61 -1.99
N LYS A 155 -6.33 8.92 -2.44
CA LYS A 155 -5.92 8.82 -3.85
C LYS A 155 -5.81 7.37 -4.30
N ASN A 156 -6.29 7.10 -5.51
CA ASN A 156 -6.15 5.81 -6.17
C ASN A 156 -4.78 5.66 -6.85
N TYR A 157 -4.51 4.47 -7.42
CA TYR A 157 -3.26 4.17 -8.11
C TYR A 157 -2.92 5.19 -9.20
N SER A 158 -3.86 5.53 -10.08
CA SER A 158 -3.62 6.46 -11.18
C SER A 158 -3.23 7.85 -10.66
N GLN A 159 -3.94 8.35 -9.67
CA GLN A 159 -3.66 9.65 -9.05
C GLN A 159 -2.31 9.67 -8.33
N LEU A 160 -1.98 8.61 -7.58
CA LEU A 160 -0.67 8.51 -6.91
C LEU A 160 0.48 8.38 -7.91
N SER A 161 0.25 7.77 -9.07
CA SER A 161 1.26 7.56 -10.11
C SER A 161 1.55 8.81 -10.94
N SER A 162 0.54 9.64 -11.19
CA SER A 162 0.62 10.73 -12.17
C SER A 162 0.56 12.13 -11.55
N GLU A 163 -0.06 12.29 -10.39
CA GLU A 163 -0.23 13.60 -9.76
C GLU A 163 0.91 13.89 -8.77
N PRO A 164 1.50 15.09 -8.81
CA PRO A 164 2.48 15.49 -7.80
C PRO A 164 1.82 15.66 -6.42
N ILE A 165 2.54 15.32 -5.38
CA ILE A 165 2.12 15.62 -4.00
C ILE A 165 2.69 16.97 -3.59
N ILE A 166 1.79 17.93 -3.38
CA ILE A 166 2.16 19.31 -3.03
C ILE A 166 2.41 19.39 -1.53
N LYS A 167 3.61 19.85 -1.16
CA LYS A 167 3.99 20.12 0.24
C LYS A 167 3.66 21.56 0.61
N ASN A 168 3.25 21.75 1.87
CA ASN A 168 3.05 23.10 2.42
C ASN A 168 4.37 23.63 2.99
N ASN A 169 4.88 24.71 2.41
CA ASN A 169 6.15 25.30 2.84
C ASN A 169 6.12 25.83 4.28
N ASP A 170 4.97 26.27 4.78
CA ASP A 170 4.80 26.72 6.17
C ASP A 170 4.99 25.58 7.18
N LEU A 171 4.89 24.31 6.71
CA LEU A 171 5.07 23.11 7.50
C LEU A 171 6.42 22.42 7.26
N SER A 172 7.37 23.09 6.59
CA SER A 172 8.66 22.48 6.21
C SER A 172 9.50 22.01 7.38
N PHE A 173 9.31 22.57 8.57
CA PHE A 173 10.01 22.19 9.80
C PHE A 173 9.11 21.45 10.80
N THR A 174 7.91 21.05 10.38
CA THR A 174 6.92 20.41 11.24
C THR A 174 6.91 18.90 11.02
N LEU A 175 7.02 18.13 12.10
CA LEU A 175 6.85 16.69 12.09
C LEU A 175 5.36 16.34 12.17
N SER A 176 4.90 15.41 11.36
CA SER A 176 3.55 14.85 11.44
C SER A 176 3.58 13.44 12.02
N THR A 177 2.55 13.08 12.79
CA THR A 177 2.35 11.69 13.24
C THR A 177 0.87 11.37 13.44
N ILE A 178 0.52 10.08 13.29
CA ILE A 178 -0.83 9.56 13.53
C ILE A 178 -0.76 8.59 14.69
N LEU A 179 -1.44 8.90 15.79
CA LEU A 179 -1.38 8.11 17.02
C LEU A 179 -2.78 7.60 17.42
N SER A 180 -2.85 6.31 17.76
CA SER A 180 -4.04 5.71 18.36
C SER A 180 -4.05 5.87 19.87
N SER A 181 -5.19 5.55 20.51
CA SER A 181 -5.30 5.48 21.97
C SER A 181 -4.72 4.20 22.59
N LYS A 182 -4.24 3.27 21.74
CA LYS A 182 -3.69 1.99 22.21
C LYS A 182 -2.32 2.19 22.86
N TYR A 183 -2.13 1.52 24.00
CA TYR A 183 -0.88 1.52 24.77
C TYR A 183 -0.66 0.10 25.33
N THR A 184 -0.63 -0.89 24.42
CA THR A 184 -0.61 -2.32 24.76
C THR A 184 0.60 -3.04 24.19
N ASP A 185 0.82 -2.89 22.89
CA ASP A 185 1.90 -3.56 22.20
C ASP A 185 3.22 -2.76 22.30
N PRO A 186 4.37 -3.39 22.15
CA PRO A 186 5.66 -2.69 22.28
C PRO A 186 5.80 -1.45 21.42
N GLY A 187 5.33 -1.50 20.17
CA GLY A 187 5.38 -0.36 19.27
C GLY A 187 4.37 0.74 19.64
N HIS A 188 3.21 0.37 20.20
CA HIS A 188 2.27 1.36 20.73
C HIS A 188 2.89 2.17 21.86
N ILE A 189 3.51 1.48 22.82
CA ILE A 189 4.16 2.09 23.99
C ILE A 189 5.29 3.00 23.51
N LYS A 190 6.23 2.48 22.74
CA LYS A 190 7.41 3.23 22.26
C LYS A 190 7.04 4.51 21.52
N ARG A 191 6.08 4.47 20.59
CA ARG A 191 5.71 5.66 19.82
C ARG A 191 5.02 6.73 20.66
N ILE A 192 4.21 6.35 21.64
CA ILE A 192 3.56 7.28 22.56
C ILE A 192 4.61 7.93 23.48
N ASP A 193 5.47 7.12 24.09
CA ASP A 193 6.49 7.61 25.02
C ASP A 193 7.50 8.51 24.31
N PHE A 194 7.94 8.10 23.10
CA PHE A 194 8.83 8.93 22.29
C PHE A 194 8.19 10.26 21.90
N MET A 195 6.92 10.27 21.48
CA MET A 195 6.27 11.53 21.09
C MET A 195 6.00 12.43 22.31
N LYS A 196 5.75 11.89 23.50
CA LYS A 196 5.71 12.69 24.75
C LYS A 196 7.08 13.29 25.08
N PHE A 197 8.14 12.50 24.91
CA PHE A 197 9.50 13.02 25.06
C PHE A 197 9.79 14.13 24.03
N PHE A 198 9.42 13.94 22.77
CA PHE A 198 9.60 14.90 21.68
C PHE A 198 8.89 16.24 21.96
N GLU A 199 7.61 16.21 22.35
CA GLU A 199 6.84 17.40 22.72
C GLU A 199 7.46 18.16 23.90
N ASN A 200 8.06 17.45 24.86
CA ASN A 200 8.69 18.06 26.03
C ASN A 200 10.00 18.79 25.71
N LYS A 201 10.71 18.36 24.66
CA LYS A 201 11.91 19.07 24.17
C LYS A 201 11.58 20.45 23.60
N GLY A 202 10.46 20.60 22.88
CA GLY A 202 9.90 21.87 22.48
C GLY A 202 10.67 22.67 21.43
N CYS A 203 11.72 22.09 20.80
CA CYS A 203 12.53 22.77 19.78
C CYS A 203 11.98 22.63 18.36
N LEU A 204 11.10 21.65 18.11
CA LEU A 204 10.45 21.41 16.83
C LEU A 204 8.96 21.24 17.05
N ASP A 205 8.18 21.70 16.08
CA ASP A 205 6.74 21.48 16.08
C ASP A 205 6.41 20.06 15.63
N VAL A 206 5.47 19.44 16.35
CA VAL A 206 4.87 18.17 15.94
C VAL A 206 3.35 18.31 15.90
N HIS A 207 2.76 17.92 14.78
CA HIS A 207 1.31 17.85 14.61
C HIS A 207 0.85 16.41 14.81
N VAL A 208 -0.01 16.19 15.80
CA VAL A 208 -0.51 14.86 16.15
C VAL A 208 -1.95 14.71 15.67
N TYR A 209 -2.17 13.69 14.85
CA TYR A 209 -3.47 13.26 14.36
C TYR A 209 -3.91 11.96 15.03
N GLY A 210 -5.18 11.60 14.87
CA GLY A 210 -5.74 10.36 15.35
C GLY A 210 -6.50 10.54 16.65
N GLN A 211 -6.10 9.92 17.76
CA GLN A 211 -6.83 9.99 19.04
C GLN A 211 -6.07 10.82 20.08
N ASN A 212 -6.81 11.62 20.86
CA ASN A 212 -6.24 12.54 21.83
C ASN A 212 -6.29 12.03 23.28
N LYS A 213 -6.27 10.73 23.51
CA LYS A 213 -6.27 10.14 24.85
C LYS A 213 -5.13 10.65 25.73
N PHE A 214 -3.98 10.96 25.12
CA PHE A 214 -2.75 11.37 25.81
C PHE A 214 -2.54 12.90 25.85
N LEU A 215 -3.55 13.69 25.44
CA LEU A 215 -3.57 15.17 25.51
C LEU A 215 -2.35 15.81 24.86
N TRP A 216 -2.25 15.64 23.53
CA TRP A 216 -1.17 16.21 22.72
C TRP A 216 -1.26 17.74 22.65
N LYS A 217 -0.12 18.44 22.70
CA LYS A 217 -0.05 19.92 22.66
C LYS A 217 -0.59 20.48 21.33
N ASN A 218 -0.17 19.91 20.21
CA ASN A 218 -0.58 20.31 18.85
C ASN A 218 -1.47 19.23 18.18
N TYR A 219 -2.56 18.86 18.85
CA TYR A 219 -3.53 17.92 18.28
C TYR A 219 -4.32 18.55 17.14
N LYS A 220 -4.37 17.86 15.99
CA LYS A 220 -5.02 18.34 14.75
C LYS A 220 -6.33 17.65 14.42
N GLY A 221 -6.76 16.69 15.21
CA GLY A 221 -8.03 16.00 15.03
C GLY A 221 -7.89 14.53 14.63
N SER A 222 -9.02 13.84 14.61
CA SER A 222 -9.13 12.49 14.08
C SER A 222 -9.19 12.51 12.55
N LEU A 223 -8.74 11.42 11.93
CA LEU A 223 -8.80 11.24 10.48
C LEU A 223 -9.91 10.27 10.12
N PRO A 224 -10.67 10.53 9.06
CA PRO A 224 -11.62 9.54 8.54
C PRO A 224 -10.88 8.27 8.07
N PRO A 225 -11.53 7.10 8.11
CA PRO A 225 -10.95 5.88 7.57
C PRO A 225 -10.49 6.07 6.12
N HIS A 226 -9.33 5.52 5.79
CA HIS A 226 -8.72 5.58 4.44
C HIS A 226 -8.55 7.02 3.87
N LYS A 227 -8.39 8.02 4.74
CA LYS A 227 -8.15 9.43 4.38
C LYS A 227 -7.09 10.05 5.28
N LYS A 228 -5.89 9.48 5.26
CA LYS A 228 -4.75 10.01 6.02
C LYS A 228 -4.05 11.20 5.35
N ASP A 229 -4.59 11.66 4.23
CA ASP A 229 -4.02 12.71 3.37
C ASP A 229 -3.65 13.97 4.13
N ASP A 230 -4.55 14.49 4.96
CA ASP A 230 -4.34 15.74 5.72
C ASP A 230 -3.14 15.68 6.67
N SER A 231 -2.78 14.47 7.12
CA SER A 231 -1.64 14.24 8.01
C SER A 231 -0.33 13.96 7.28
N LEU A 232 -0.34 13.73 5.97
CA LEU A 232 0.83 13.30 5.22
C LEU A 232 1.14 14.19 4.01
N PHE A 233 0.16 14.54 3.18
CA PHE A 233 0.41 15.29 1.95
C PHE A 233 1.07 16.65 2.20
N PRO A 234 0.62 17.48 3.16
CA PRO A 234 1.23 18.78 3.39
C PRO A 234 2.63 18.75 4.00
N TYR A 235 3.04 17.60 4.61
CA TYR A 235 4.25 17.52 5.41
C TYR A 235 5.41 16.92 4.63
N LYS A 236 6.61 17.46 4.81
CA LYS A 236 7.86 16.87 4.35
C LYS A 236 8.27 15.66 5.21
N TYR A 237 7.88 15.65 6.50
CA TYR A 237 8.37 14.71 7.51
C TYR A 237 7.23 14.05 8.28
N SER A 238 7.32 12.74 8.50
CA SER A 238 6.39 12.01 9.36
C SER A 238 7.10 10.99 10.25
N PHE A 239 6.53 10.73 11.42
CA PHE A 239 7.00 9.72 12.36
C PHE A 239 6.00 8.58 12.46
N ASN A 240 6.42 7.38 12.05
CA ASN A 240 5.56 6.22 11.96
C ASN A 240 6.24 4.97 12.54
N VAL A 241 5.56 4.29 13.46
CA VAL A 241 6.08 3.10 14.15
C VAL A 241 5.10 1.94 14.02
N GLU A 242 5.61 0.77 13.65
CA GLU A 242 4.82 -0.46 13.62
C GLU A 242 4.44 -0.92 15.02
N ASN A 243 3.40 -1.76 15.11
CA ASN A 243 2.99 -2.36 16.38
C ASN A 243 4.07 -3.29 16.94
N PHE A 244 4.82 -3.95 16.05
CA PHE A 244 5.89 -4.88 16.36
C PHE A 244 7.10 -4.64 15.44
N SER A 245 8.31 -4.91 15.95
CA SER A 245 9.54 -4.89 15.16
C SER A 245 9.92 -6.32 14.79
N ILE A 246 9.42 -6.77 13.65
CA ILE A 246 9.57 -8.14 13.17
C ILE A 246 10.06 -8.14 11.72
N LYS A 247 10.87 -9.14 11.36
CA LYS A 247 11.33 -9.36 9.98
C LYS A 247 10.13 -9.50 9.02
N ASN A 248 10.20 -8.84 7.87
CA ASN A 248 9.20 -8.81 6.80
C ASN A 248 7.83 -8.20 7.17
N TYR A 249 7.69 -7.62 8.36
CA TYR A 249 6.45 -6.97 8.79
C TYR A 249 6.56 -5.46 8.66
N TYR A 250 6.03 -4.92 7.59
CA TYR A 250 5.79 -3.49 7.39
C TYR A 250 4.40 -3.28 6.81
N THR A 251 3.78 -2.18 7.13
CA THR A 251 2.36 -1.95 6.89
C THR A 251 2.13 -0.60 6.23
N GLU A 252 0.85 -0.21 6.14
CA GLU A 252 0.43 1.11 5.67
C GLU A 252 1.16 2.27 6.38
N LYS A 253 1.72 2.05 7.56
CA LYS A 253 2.43 3.10 8.32
C LYS A 253 3.65 3.63 7.57
N LEU A 254 4.42 2.75 6.96
CA LEU A 254 5.53 3.16 6.09
C LEU A 254 5.04 3.50 4.68
N ILE A 255 4.15 2.67 4.14
CA ILE A 255 3.64 2.79 2.77
C ILE A 255 2.96 4.14 2.55
N ASP A 256 2.01 4.54 3.41
CA ASP A 256 1.28 5.80 3.28
C ASP A 256 2.22 7.01 3.26
N GLY A 257 3.26 7.01 4.11
CA GLY A 257 4.25 8.08 4.14
C GLY A 257 5.05 8.19 2.83
N ILE A 258 5.55 7.07 2.32
CA ILE A 258 6.32 7.05 1.06
C ILE A 258 5.42 7.41 -0.14
N LEU A 259 4.21 6.86 -0.22
CA LEU A 259 3.25 7.20 -1.28
C LEU A 259 2.86 8.68 -1.25
N SER A 260 2.89 9.29 -0.08
CA SER A 260 2.69 10.73 0.12
C SER A 260 3.94 11.57 -0.17
N GLU A 261 5.04 10.99 -0.63
CA GLU A 261 6.32 11.66 -0.85
C GLU A 261 6.87 12.34 0.43
N THR A 262 6.67 11.71 1.58
CA THR A 262 7.12 12.18 2.89
C THR A 262 8.35 11.38 3.33
N LEU A 263 9.38 12.04 3.84
CA LEU A 263 10.50 11.36 4.49
C LEU A 263 10.04 10.81 5.83
N VAL A 264 9.94 9.48 5.91
CA VAL A 264 9.40 8.80 7.09
C VAL A 264 10.52 8.48 8.07
N PHE A 265 10.39 8.95 9.31
CA PHE A 265 11.13 8.44 10.45
C PHE A 265 10.44 7.17 10.94
N TYR A 266 11.04 6.04 10.66
CA TYR A 266 10.40 4.73 10.74
C TYR A 266 11.04 3.83 11.78
N SER A 267 10.21 3.13 12.56
CA SER A 267 10.64 2.03 13.42
C SER A 267 9.70 0.84 13.24
N GLY A 268 10.26 -0.34 12.98
CA GLY A 268 9.44 -1.54 12.73
C GLY A 268 10.22 -2.67 12.10
N CYS A 269 9.89 -3.03 10.88
CA CYS A 269 10.47 -4.13 10.12
C CYS A 269 12.01 -4.11 10.14
N SER A 270 12.62 -5.14 10.74
CA SER A 270 14.07 -5.16 10.96
C SER A 270 14.88 -5.33 9.68
N ASN A 271 14.28 -5.85 8.61
CA ASN A 271 14.90 -6.02 7.30
C ASN A 271 14.22 -5.17 6.20
N ILE A 272 13.69 -4.00 6.56
CA ILE A 272 12.97 -3.14 5.60
C ILE A 272 13.83 -2.74 4.40
N LYS A 273 15.15 -2.67 4.56
CA LYS A 273 16.11 -2.37 3.49
C LYS A 273 16.13 -3.42 2.36
N ASP A 274 15.65 -4.63 2.60
CA ASP A 274 15.50 -5.66 1.57
C ASP A 274 14.37 -5.32 0.58
N TYR A 275 13.46 -4.46 0.98
CA TYR A 275 12.27 -4.07 0.21
C TYR A 275 12.35 -2.65 -0.36
N ILE A 276 12.82 -1.71 0.44
CA ILE A 276 12.83 -0.27 0.14
C ILE A 276 14.23 0.29 0.36
N ASP A 277 14.69 1.11 -0.59
CA ASP A 277 15.97 1.79 -0.50
C ASP A 277 16.07 2.59 0.82
N GLU A 278 17.15 2.39 1.57
CA GLU A 278 17.34 3.03 2.87
C GLU A 278 17.41 4.56 2.82
N ARG A 279 17.63 5.13 1.64
CA ARG A 279 17.60 6.58 1.42
C ARG A 279 16.17 7.14 1.36
N ALA A 280 15.15 6.30 1.17
CA ALA A 280 13.75 6.73 1.11
C ALA A 280 13.10 6.93 2.48
N PHE A 281 13.77 6.56 3.57
CA PHE A 281 13.29 6.72 4.95
C PHE A 281 14.46 6.88 5.91
N VAL A 282 14.19 7.20 7.17
CA VAL A 282 15.18 7.21 8.26
C VAL A 282 14.76 6.19 9.30
N TYR A 283 15.56 5.15 9.50
CA TYR A 283 15.27 4.12 10.49
C TYR A 283 15.63 4.60 11.90
N LEU A 284 14.70 4.45 12.85
CA LEU A 284 14.89 4.75 14.27
C LEU A 284 14.80 3.46 15.10
N GLU A 285 15.72 3.26 16.02
CA GLU A 285 15.68 2.09 16.90
C GLU A 285 14.75 2.25 18.08
N LEU A 286 14.48 3.48 18.50
CA LEU A 286 13.70 3.85 19.68
C LEU A 286 14.18 3.15 20.97
N LYS A 287 15.51 3.01 21.09
CA LYS A 287 16.20 2.54 22.29
C LYS A 287 16.77 3.68 23.14
N ASN A 288 17.14 4.79 22.47
CA ASN A 288 17.65 6.00 23.09
C ASN A 288 16.91 7.20 22.48
N PHE A 289 15.92 7.70 23.18
CA PHE A 289 15.04 8.78 22.70
C PHE A 289 15.80 10.09 22.45
N GLU A 290 16.85 10.38 23.20
CA GLU A 290 17.68 11.57 22.97
C GLU A 290 18.38 11.49 21.61
N ASN A 291 19.00 10.35 21.32
CA ASN A 291 19.68 10.13 20.05
C ASN A 291 18.68 10.16 18.88
N ASP A 292 17.53 9.49 19.00
CA ASP A 292 16.50 9.46 17.97
C ASP A 292 15.90 10.86 17.71
N TYR A 293 15.76 11.66 18.78
CA TYR A 293 15.35 13.06 18.67
C TYR A 293 16.37 13.91 17.89
N GLU A 294 17.66 13.81 18.21
CA GLU A 294 18.70 14.57 17.50
C GLU A 294 18.83 14.14 16.03
N ILE A 295 18.60 12.86 15.70
CA ILE A 295 18.51 12.38 14.31
C ILE A 295 17.36 13.09 13.57
N ILE A 296 16.15 13.12 14.14
CA ILE A 296 15.01 13.80 13.55
C ILE A 296 15.27 15.29 13.39
N LYS A 297 15.76 15.95 14.46
CA LYS A 297 16.04 17.38 14.47
C LYS A 297 17.07 17.76 13.42
N SER A 298 18.18 17.02 13.34
CA SER A 298 19.21 17.24 12.33
C SER A 298 18.66 17.08 10.91
N ALA A 299 17.89 16.03 10.66
CA ALA A 299 17.28 15.78 9.35
C ALA A 299 16.35 16.91 8.91
N ILE A 300 15.50 17.41 9.82
CA ILE A 300 14.57 18.50 9.53
C ILE A 300 15.32 19.83 9.31
N MET A 301 16.27 20.16 10.21
CA MET A 301 17.02 21.44 10.13
C MET A 301 17.92 21.53 8.90
N ASN A 302 18.42 20.41 8.37
CA ASN A 302 19.23 20.35 7.17
C ASN A 302 18.43 20.05 5.89
N ASP A 303 17.10 20.08 5.95
CA ASP A 303 16.19 19.76 4.84
C ASP A 303 16.54 18.46 4.11
N LEU A 304 16.76 17.39 4.87
CA LEU A 304 17.11 16.06 4.34
C LEU A 304 16.05 15.52 3.37
N TRP A 305 14.79 15.98 3.49
CA TRP A 305 13.73 15.64 2.54
C TRP A 305 14.07 16.10 1.12
N SER A 306 14.51 17.34 0.95
CA SER A 306 14.89 17.87 -0.37
C SER A 306 16.07 17.13 -0.99
N GLU A 307 17.02 16.65 -0.18
CA GLU A 307 18.12 15.81 -0.62
C GLU A 307 17.66 14.42 -1.08
N ARG A 308 16.62 13.86 -0.42
CA ARG A 308 16.19 12.46 -0.59
C ARG A 308 14.91 12.26 -1.41
N ILE A 309 14.29 13.32 -1.88
CA ILE A 309 12.96 13.24 -2.55
C ILE A 309 12.96 12.28 -3.74
N GLU A 310 14.03 12.21 -4.53
CA GLU A 310 14.07 11.30 -5.68
C GLU A 310 14.12 9.83 -5.26
N TYR A 311 14.80 9.50 -4.17
CA TYR A 311 14.79 8.13 -3.61
C TYR A 311 13.40 7.77 -3.04
N ILE A 312 12.70 8.74 -2.45
CA ILE A 312 11.32 8.54 -1.99
C ILE A 312 10.40 8.28 -3.18
N ARG A 313 10.55 9.02 -4.29
CA ARG A 313 9.77 8.83 -5.52
C ARG A 313 10.04 7.48 -6.19
N GLU A 314 11.29 7.02 -6.23
CA GLU A 314 11.62 5.69 -6.72
C GLU A 314 11.03 4.58 -5.83
N ALA A 315 11.07 4.75 -4.51
CA ALA A 315 10.41 3.85 -3.58
C ALA A 315 8.87 3.84 -3.76
N LYS A 316 8.26 5.01 -3.99
CA LYS A 316 6.84 5.15 -4.33
C LYS A 316 6.48 4.36 -5.59
N LYS A 317 7.27 4.48 -6.67
CA LYS A 317 7.08 3.69 -7.90
C LYS A 317 7.16 2.20 -7.64
N LYS A 318 8.14 1.76 -6.84
CA LYS A 318 8.29 0.35 -6.47
C LYS A 318 7.10 -0.16 -5.65
N ILE A 319 6.61 0.62 -4.69
CA ILE A 319 5.40 0.26 -3.93
C ILE A 319 4.21 0.08 -4.86
N LEU A 320 3.96 1.05 -5.73
CA LEU A 320 2.81 1.04 -6.64
C LEU A 320 2.84 -0.11 -7.63
N ASN A 321 4.02 -0.49 -8.15
CA ASN A 321 4.12 -1.44 -9.26
C ASN A 321 4.58 -2.85 -8.87
N GLU A 322 5.14 -3.04 -7.67
CA GLU A 322 5.70 -4.32 -7.27
C GLU A 322 5.25 -4.80 -5.88
N LEU A 323 5.12 -3.87 -4.90
CA LEU A 323 4.98 -4.26 -3.50
C LEU A 323 3.54 -4.21 -2.98
N GLN A 324 2.63 -3.49 -3.61
CA GLN A 324 1.23 -3.44 -3.21
C GLN A 324 0.48 -4.73 -3.61
N PHE A 325 -0.77 -4.86 -3.17
CA PHE A 325 -1.59 -6.07 -3.25
C PHE A 325 -1.66 -6.69 -4.66
N PHE A 326 -2.06 -5.92 -5.68
CA PHE A 326 -2.33 -6.47 -7.02
C PHE A 326 -1.11 -7.08 -7.70
N PRO A 327 0.04 -6.40 -7.88
CA PRO A 327 1.20 -6.99 -8.53
C PRO A 327 1.76 -8.18 -7.75
N ARG A 328 1.65 -8.19 -6.43
CA ARG A 328 2.05 -9.35 -5.63
C ARG A 328 1.11 -10.53 -5.81
N LEU A 329 -0.19 -10.30 -5.81
CA LEU A 329 -1.18 -11.35 -6.05
C LEU A 329 -0.98 -11.94 -7.45
N GLU A 330 -0.79 -11.11 -8.46
CA GLU A 330 -0.49 -11.58 -9.82
C GLU A 330 0.76 -12.44 -9.86
N LYS A 331 1.85 -12.00 -9.24
CA LYS A 331 3.10 -12.76 -9.17
C LYS A 331 2.89 -14.14 -8.54
N ILE A 332 2.08 -14.24 -7.49
CA ILE A 332 1.80 -15.50 -6.79
C ILE A 332 1.00 -16.48 -7.68
N VAL A 333 -0.02 -16.00 -8.39
CA VAL A 333 -0.88 -16.89 -9.20
C VAL A 333 -0.29 -17.23 -10.56
N CYS A 334 0.63 -16.40 -11.07
CA CYS A 334 1.30 -16.61 -12.36
C CYS A 334 2.68 -17.29 -12.24
N SER A 335 3.17 -17.58 -11.02
CA SER A 335 4.45 -18.27 -10.76
C SER A 335 4.38 -19.79 -10.93
#